data_3bbacccf153209eb8314ebe6fa3f2d77
#
_entry.id   3bbacccf153209eb8314ebe6fa3f2d77
#
_cell.length_a   1.000
_cell.length_b   1.000
_cell.length_c   1.000
_cell.angle_alpha   90.00
_cell.angle_beta   90.00
_cell.angle_gamma   90.00
#
_symmetry.space_group_name_H-M   'P 1'
#
loop_
_entity.id
_entity.type
_entity.pdbx_description
1 polymer ?
#
loop_
_entity_poly.entity_id
_entity_poly.type
_entity_poly.pdbx_seq_one_letter_code
_entity_poly.pdbx_strand_id
1 'polypeptide(L)'
;ISVNLTTLLSEEEKALPALVSSIPLQEAMTALCGHVFYVTGTGKRMRYVAKDPFANGSLIRIAADGKSYDILAEQPIPPTSELPSHLLMHNFLRAKGRDNRVVLHTHPTDIIGMTHCKPFLDSEKITRTLWSMIPECRIIVPKGVGIVPYEIPGTLALAHATIRQLEEHDVVFWEKHGILAVGEDLIECFDAIDTLSKSAQIYFSARMTGYEPEGMKDQQLDDLVPAFGL
;
A
#
# COMPACT_ATOMS: atom_id res chain seq x y z
N ILE A 1 1.53 5.84 5.41
CA ILE A 1 2.80 5.24 4.94
C ILE A 1 3.45 4.51 6.08
N SER A 2 4.00 3.32 5.79
CA SER A 2 5.00 2.69 6.65
C SER A 2 6.17 2.17 5.81
N VAL A 3 7.38 2.33 6.33
CA VAL A 3 8.62 1.89 5.68
C VAL A 3 9.42 1.06 6.66
N ASN A 4 9.76 -0.17 6.29
CA ASN A 4 10.67 -1.01 7.04
C ASN A 4 12.12 -0.50 6.82
N LEU A 5 12.71 0.06 7.84
CA LEU A 5 14.06 0.63 7.80
C LEU A 5 15.14 -0.33 8.30
N THR A 6 14.79 -1.52 8.77
CA THR A 6 15.68 -2.44 9.49
C THR A 6 17.01 -2.71 8.79
N THR A 7 16.97 -2.87 7.46
CA THR A 7 18.18 -3.15 6.66
C THR A 7 18.98 -1.89 6.30
N LEU A 8 18.40 -0.71 6.54
CA LEU A 8 19.01 0.59 6.22
C LEU A 8 19.68 1.24 7.44
N LEU A 9 19.35 0.79 8.64
CA LEU A 9 19.85 1.34 9.90
C LEU A 9 21.06 0.55 10.41
N SER A 10 22.01 1.26 11.02
CA SER A 10 23.10 0.67 11.81
C SER A 10 22.56 0.00 13.08
N GLU A 11 23.38 -0.85 13.73
CA GLU A 11 22.99 -1.48 15.00
C GLU A 11 22.78 -0.45 16.13
N GLU A 12 23.51 0.66 16.10
CA GLU A 12 23.35 1.77 17.06
C GLU A 12 21.99 2.46 16.88
N GLU A 13 21.58 2.72 15.62
CA GLU A 13 20.29 3.33 15.31
C GLU A 13 19.12 2.40 15.65
N LYS A 14 19.28 1.09 15.46
CA LYS A 14 18.27 0.09 15.88
C LYS A 14 18.15 0.01 17.40
N ALA A 15 19.23 0.29 18.14
CA ALA A 15 19.29 0.23 19.60
C ALA A 15 18.87 1.53 20.29
N LEU A 16 18.39 2.55 19.57
CA LEU A 16 17.92 3.80 20.14
C LEU A 16 16.93 3.55 21.31
N PRO A 17 17.02 4.33 22.40
CA PRO A 17 16.12 4.18 23.53
C PRO A 17 14.67 4.49 23.14
N ALA A 18 13.75 3.76 23.73
CA ALA A 18 12.33 4.01 23.56
C ALA A 18 11.91 5.24 24.38
N LEU A 19 11.16 6.15 23.77
CA LEU A 19 10.45 7.23 24.46
C LEU A 19 9.13 6.74 25.08
N VAL A 20 8.43 5.87 24.35
CA VAL A 20 7.24 5.18 24.82
C VAL A 20 7.43 3.70 24.53
N SER A 21 7.31 2.87 25.56
CA SER A 21 7.58 1.43 25.47
C SER A 21 6.34 0.58 25.61
N SER A 22 6.41 -0.60 25.04
CA SER A 22 5.48 -1.71 25.25
C SER A 22 4.02 -1.38 24.90
N ILE A 23 3.79 -0.64 23.82
CA ILE A 23 2.44 -0.42 23.31
C ILE A 23 1.93 -1.73 22.71
N PRO A 24 0.83 -2.31 23.22
CA PRO A 24 0.40 -3.65 22.79
C PRO A 24 -0.12 -3.66 21.36
N LEU A 25 0.17 -4.73 20.63
CA LEU A 25 -0.39 -5.05 19.32
C LEU A 25 -1.61 -5.98 19.51
N GLN A 26 -2.60 -5.85 18.63
CA GLN A 26 -3.78 -6.72 18.64
C GLN A 26 -3.47 -8.15 18.19
N GLU A 27 -2.49 -8.31 17.30
CA GLU A 27 -1.96 -9.60 16.86
C GLU A 27 -0.42 -9.57 16.93
N ALA A 28 0.18 -10.74 17.13
CA ALA A 28 1.63 -10.85 17.20
C ALA A 28 2.27 -10.76 15.80
N MET A 29 3.31 -9.94 15.66
CA MET A 29 4.07 -9.72 14.43
C MET A 29 5.37 -10.55 14.43
N THR A 30 5.22 -11.87 14.42
CA THR A 30 6.35 -12.81 14.67
C THR A 30 7.47 -12.74 13.62
N ALA A 31 7.15 -12.36 12.39
CA ALA A 31 8.16 -12.16 11.34
C ALA A 31 8.86 -10.80 11.41
N LEU A 32 8.40 -9.90 12.31
CA LEU A 32 8.91 -8.53 12.46
C LEU A 32 9.62 -8.28 13.79
N CYS A 33 9.92 -9.31 14.58
CA CYS A 33 10.60 -9.15 15.86
C CYS A 33 11.89 -8.33 15.70
N GLY A 34 12.03 -7.22 16.46
CA GLY A 34 13.16 -6.32 16.40
C GLY A 34 13.21 -5.39 15.18
N HIS A 35 12.30 -5.50 14.23
CA HIS A 35 12.28 -4.63 13.07
C HIS A 35 11.90 -3.20 13.44
N VAL A 36 12.53 -2.24 12.74
CA VAL A 36 12.31 -0.80 12.91
C VAL A 36 11.60 -0.25 11.69
N PHE A 37 10.57 0.55 11.94
CA PHE A 37 9.75 1.18 10.89
C PHE A 37 9.68 2.68 11.08
N TYR A 38 9.66 3.43 9.99
CA TYR A 38 9.07 4.75 9.96
C TYR A 38 7.57 4.60 9.65
N VAL A 39 6.73 5.29 10.42
CA VAL A 39 5.27 5.26 10.23
C VAL A 39 4.72 6.68 10.33
N THR A 40 3.88 7.08 9.37
CA THR A 40 3.21 8.39 9.42
C THR A 40 2.26 8.48 10.62
N GLY A 41 2.19 9.67 11.21
CA GLY A 41 1.38 9.94 12.39
C GLY A 41 -0.12 10.09 12.09
N THR A 42 -0.95 9.75 13.07
CA THR A 42 -2.40 9.99 13.00
C THR A 42 -2.69 11.49 12.85
N GLY A 43 -3.64 11.82 11.97
CA GLY A 43 -4.01 13.22 11.67
C GLY A 43 -2.93 14.02 10.93
N LYS A 44 -1.77 13.44 10.64
CA LYS A 44 -0.70 14.09 9.88
C LYS A 44 -0.94 13.98 8.37
N ARG A 45 -0.29 14.87 7.62
CA ARG A 45 -0.49 14.94 6.18
C ARG A 45 0.75 14.42 5.44
N MET A 46 0.57 13.43 4.59
CA MET A 46 1.64 12.80 3.78
C MET A 46 2.51 13.85 3.05
N ARG A 47 1.89 14.90 2.49
CA ARG A 47 2.60 15.98 1.77
C ARG A 47 3.66 16.71 2.59
N TYR A 48 3.63 16.60 3.92
CA TYR A 48 4.61 17.25 4.80
C TYR A 48 5.71 16.32 5.27
N VAL A 49 5.60 15.01 5.04
CA VAL A 49 6.61 14.02 5.45
C VAL A 49 7.97 14.34 4.84
N ALA A 50 8.03 14.67 3.55
CA ALA A 50 9.29 15.01 2.89
C ALA A 50 9.96 16.29 3.43
N LYS A 51 9.19 17.21 4.04
CA LYS A 51 9.70 18.46 4.61
C LYS A 51 10.22 18.28 6.03
N ASP A 52 9.49 17.49 6.81
CA ASP A 52 9.82 17.21 8.21
C ASP A 52 9.25 15.83 8.58
N PRO A 53 10.02 14.75 8.37
CA PRO A 53 9.55 13.39 8.65
C PRO A 53 9.24 13.19 10.14
N PHE A 54 10.00 13.78 11.05
CA PHE A 54 9.81 13.59 12.49
C PHE A 54 8.62 14.36 13.06
N ALA A 55 8.24 15.50 12.48
CA ALA A 55 7.01 16.20 12.83
C ALA A 55 5.74 15.52 12.26
N ASN A 56 5.89 14.58 11.33
CA ASN A 56 4.79 13.95 10.63
C ASN A 56 4.72 12.43 10.76
N GLY A 57 5.62 11.83 11.53
CA GLY A 57 5.66 10.39 11.78
C GLY A 57 6.59 10.05 12.92
N SER A 58 6.71 8.76 13.20
CA SER A 58 7.53 8.21 14.26
C SER A 58 8.35 7.03 13.76
N LEU A 59 9.50 6.83 14.40
CA LEU A 59 10.19 5.55 14.36
C LEU A 59 9.57 4.64 15.42
N ILE A 60 9.22 3.44 15.01
CA ILE A 60 8.74 2.39 15.92
C ILE A 60 9.63 1.15 15.79
N ARG A 61 9.81 0.43 16.89
CA ARG A 61 10.49 -0.86 16.91
C ARG A 61 9.55 -1.93 17.46
N ILE A 62 9.42 -3.03 16.74
CA ILE A 62 8.64 -4.18 17.21
C ILE A 62 9.45 -4.90 18.30
N ALA A 63 8.81 -5.24 19.40
CA ALA A 63 9.44 -5.96 20.50
C ALA A 63 9.94 -7.36 20.08
N ALA A 64 10.89 -7.91 20.82
CA ALA A 64 11.51 -9.21 20.53
C ALA A 64 10.51 -10.39 20.51
N ASP A 65 9.37 -10.26 21.18
CA ASP A 65 8.28 -11.25 21.19
C ASP A 65 7.20 -11.01 20.13
N GLY A 66 7.31 -9.89 19.37
CA GLY A 66 6.34 -9.50 18.35
C GLY A 66 5.00 -9.00 18.87
N LYS A 67 4.79 -8.85 20.19
CA LYS A 67 3.47 -8.57 20.79
C LYS A 67 3.23 -7.10 21.13
N SER A 68 4.27 -6.28 21.06
CA SER A 68 4.18 -4.85 21.30
C SER A 68 5.18 -4.10 20.43
N TYR A 69 5.09 -2.78 20.44
CA TYR A 69 6.08 -1.90 19.80
C TYR A 69 6.46 -0.76 20.72
N ASP A 70 7.65 -0.23 20.49
CA ASP A 70 8.18 0.97 21.12
C ASP A 70 8.13 2.14 20.13
N ILE A 71 7.99 3.37 20.63
CA ILE A 71 8.22 4.60 19.85
C ILE A 71 9.61 5.12 20.19
N LEU A 72 10.47 5.33 19.18
CA LEU A 72 11.87 5.69 19.33
C LEU A 72 12.15 7.18 19.04
N ALA A 73 11.23 7.91 18.41
CA ALA A 73 11.45 9.29 17.99
C ALA A 73 11.45 10.27 19.16
N GLU A 74 12.18 11.39 19.03
CA GLU A 74 12.25 12.44 20.04
C GLU A 74 10.89 13.06 20.41
N GLN A 75 9.94 13.05 19.48
CA GLN A 75 8.57 13.45 19.72
C GLN A 75 7.65 12.23 19.56
N PRO A 76 6.91 11.83 20.59
CA PRO A 76 6.03 10.68 20.54
C PRO A 76 4.75 11.02 19.76
N ILE A 77 4.83 10.97 18.43
CA ILE A 77 3.65 11.12 17.56
C ILE A 77 2.96 9.77 17.49
N PRO A 78 1.66 9.66 17.86
CA PRO A 78 0.94 8.42 17.70
C PRO A 78 0.94 7.98 16.23
N PRO A 79 1.28 6.73 15.90
CA PRO A 79 1.20 6.20 14.55
C PRO A 79 -0.22 6.32 13.97
N THR A 80 -0.32 6.22 12.64
CA THR A 80 -1.62 6.20 11.95
C THR A 80 -2.58 5.16 12.56
N SER A 81 -3.88 5.46 12.53
CA SER A 81 -4.93 4.51 12.96
C SER A 81 -4.93 3.21 12.14
N GLU A 82 -4.36 3.23 10.93
CA GLU A 82 -4.18 2.07 10.06
C GLU A 82 -2.92 1.23 10.42
N LEU A 83 -2.20 1.54 11.51
CA LEU A 83 -0.99 0.81 11.91
C LEU A 83 -1.19 -0.71 11.98
N PRO A 84 -2.31 -1.25 12.54
CA PRO A 84 -2.51 -2.69 12.57
C PRO A 84 -2.50 -3.31 11.17
N SER A 85 -3.18 -2.70 10.21
CA SER A 85 -3.19 -3.15 8.81
C SER A 85 -1.78 -3.10 8.21
N HIS A 86 -1.07 -1.99 8.37
CA HIS A 86 0.29 -1.83 7.87
C HIS A 86 1.25 -2.90 8.41
N LEU A 87 1.26 -3.12 9.72
CA LEU A 87 2.16 -4.12 10.33
C LEU A 87 1.81 -5.54 9.95
N LEU A 88 0.52 -5.89 9.86
CA LEU A 88 0.10 -7.21 9.40
C LEU A 88 0.53 -7.49 7.96
N MET A 89 0.45 -6.49 7.07
CA MET A 89 0.95 -6.63 5.70
C MET A 89 2.47 -6.83 5.67
N HIS A 90 3.24 -6.03 6.40
CA HIS A 90 4.70 -6.23 6.52
C HIS A 90 5.04 -7.60 7.10
N ASN A 91 4.30 -8.06 8.12
CA ASN A 91 4.49 -9.37 8.73
C ASN A 91 4.23 -10.50 7.73
N PHE A 92 3.17 -10.39 6.94
CA PHE A 92 2.85 -11.33 5.86
C PHE A 92 3.94 -11.33 4.78
N LEU A 93 4.31 -10.16 4.25
CA LEU A 93 5.32 -10.03 3.21
C LEU A 93 6.66 -10.62 3.66
N ARG A 94 7.08 -10.30 4.88
CA ARG A 94 8.32 -10.84 5.45
C ARG A 94 8.25 -12.36 5.67
N ALA A 95 7.13 -12.89 6.16
CA ALA A 95 6.93 -14.33 6.35
C ALA A 95 6.96 -15.11 5.02
N LYS A 96 6.55 -14.46 3.90
CA LYS A 96 6.64 -15.02 2.54
C LYS A 96 8.02 -14.82 1.88
N GLY A 97 8.99 -14.21 2.57
CA GLY A 97 10.32 -13.92 2.02
C GLY A 97 10.32 -12.83 0.93
N ARG A 98 9.32 -11.96 0.91
CA ARG A 98 9.23 -10.84 -0.03
C ARG A 98 10.03 -9.64 0.48
N ASP A 99 10.72 -8.95 -0.42
CA ASP A 99 11.59 -7.81 -0.09
C ASP A 99 10.86 -6.45 -0.09
N ASN A 100 9.54 -6.45 -0.19
CA ASN A 100 8.73 -5.24 -0.11
C ASN A 100 8.92 -4.55 1.26
N ARG A 101 9.48 -3.35 1.25
CA ARG A 101 9.77 -2.55 2.46
C ARG A 101 8.74 -1.48 2.75
N VAL A 102 7.89 -1.17 1.77
CA VAL A 102 6.93 -0.08 1.85
C VAL A 102 5.51 -0.61 1.78
N VAL A 103 4.65 -0.04 2.61
CA VAL A 103 3.19 -0.10 2.48
C VAL A 103 2.68 1.34 2.38
N LEU A 104 2.13 1.68 1.23
CA LEU A 104 1.58 3.00 0.91
C LEU A 104 0.07 2.90 0.72
N HIS A 105 -0.69 3.63 1.54
CA HIS A 105 -2.13 3.75 1.40
C HIS A 105 -2.52 5.22 1.18
N THR A 106 -3.41 5.47 0.22
CA THR A 106 -3.92 6.81 -0.13
C THR A 106 -5.32 6.74 -0.75
N HIS A 107 -5.92 7.91 -1.04
CA HIS A 107 -7.32 8.05 -1.43
C HIS A 107 -7.48 8.78 -2.77
N PRO A 108 -7.02 8.24 -3.93
CA PRO A 108 -7.27 8.85 -5.24
C PRO A 108 -8.76 8.83 -5.55
N THR A 109 -9.31 9.99 -5.88
CA THR A 109 -10.77 10.17 -6.08
C THR A 109 -11.33 9.31 -7.20
N ASP A 110 -10.58 9.19 -8.27
CA ASP A 110 -10.91 8.41 -9.46
C ASP A 110 -10.94 6.91 -9.19
N ILE A 111 -9.96 6.37 -8.46
CA ILE A 111 -9.95 4.97 -8.02
C ILE A 111 -11.14 4.69 -7.10
N ILE A 112 -11.37 5.56 -6.11
CA ILE A 112 -12.56 5.42 -5.24
C ILE A 112 -13.83 5.46 -6.08
N GLY A 113 -13.92 6.40 -7.03
CA GLY A 113 -15.04 6.52 -7.96
C GLY A 113 -15.33 5.24 -8.74
N MET A 114 -14.29 4.54 -9.23
CA MET A 114 -14.46 3.24 -9.89
C MET A 114 -15.09 2.20 -8.96
N THR A 115 -14.69 2.16 -7.70
CA THR A 115 -15.22 1.17 -6.73
C THR A 115 -16.68 1.42 -6.33
N HIS A 116 -17.29 2.56 -6.68
CA HIS A 116 -18.74 2.76 -6.57
C HIS A 116 -19.53 2.12 -7.71
N CYS A 117 -18.86 1.65 -8.76
CA CYS A 117 -19.49 1.02 -9.90
C CYS A 117 -19.39 -0.51 -9.75
N LYS A 118 -20.53 -1.18 -9.52
CA LYS A 118 -20.59 -2.63 -9.28
C LYS A 118 -19.76 -3.49 -10.25
N PRO A 119 -19.70 -3.21 -11.58
CA PRO A 119 -18.86 -3.99 -12.48
C PRO A 119 -17.36 -3.93 -12.18
N PHE A 120 -16.89 -2.92 -11.48
CA PHE A 120 -15.47 -2.74 -11.11
C PHE A 120 -15.12 -3.27 -9.72
N LEU A 121 -16.04 -3.98 -9.07
CA LEU A 121 -15.75 -4.77 -7.88
C LEU A 121 -15.27 -6.19 -8.22
N ASP A 122 -15.04 -6.46 -9.50
CA ASP A 122 -14.41 -7.66 -10.04
C ASP A 122 -12.95 -7.34 -10.39
N SER A 123 -12.01 -8.07 -9.79
CA SER A 123 -10.56 -7.84 -9.90
C SER A 123 -10.07 -7.98 -11.34
N GLU A 124 -10.52 -8.99 -12.07
CA GLU A 124 -10.12 -9.23 -13.46
C GLU A 124 -10.64 -8.10 -14.36
N LYS A 125 -11.92 -7.76 -14.22
CA LYS A 125 -12.55 -6.71 -15.03
C LYS A 125 -11.94 -5.33 -14.80
N ILE A 126 -11.73 -4.92 -13.55
CA ILE A 126 -11.12 -3.61 -13.27
C ILE A 126 -9.67 -3.56 -13.74
N THR A 127 -8.90 -4.62 -13.49
CA THR A 127 -7.52 -4.75 -13.99
C THR A 127 -7.48 -4.60 -15.50
N ARG A 128 -8.29 -5.38 -16.22
CA ARG A 128 -8.34 -5.35 -17.68
C ARG A 128 -8.74 -3.98 -18.21
N THR A 129 -9.72 -3.32 -17.58
CA THR A 129 -10.14 -1.97 -17.93
C THR A 129 -9.00 -0.98 -17.76
N LEU A 130 -8.32 -0.97 -16.61
CA LEU A 130 -7.23 -0.03 -16.35
C LEU A 130 -6.03 -0.27 -17.26
N TRP A 131 -5.63 -1.53 -17.48
CA TRP A 131 -4.55 -1.86 -18.42
C TRP A 131 -4.84 -1.38 -19.84
N SER A 132 -6.12 -1.39 -20.25
CA SER A 132 -6.48 -1.02 -21.61
C SER A 132 -6.41 0.47 -21.90
N MET A 133 -6.31 1.33 -20.90
CA MET A 133 -6.32 2.78 -21.07
C MET A 133 -4.97 3.37 -21.47
N ILE A 134 -3.87 2.85 -20.90
CA ILE A 134 -2.49 3.23 -21.24
C ILE A 134 -1.55 2.03 -21.07
N PRO A 135 -0.53 1.88 -21.91
CA PRO A 135 0.42 0.74 -21.85
C PRO A 135 1.17 0.67 -20.51
N GLU A 136 1.55 1.83 -19.96
CA GLU A 136 2.27 1.94 -18.69
C GLU A 136 1.56 1.23 -17.55
N CYS A 137 0.22 1.18 -17.58
CA CYS A 137 -0.54 0.52 -16.53
C CYS A 137 -0.28 -1.01 -16.50
N ARG A 138 -0.15 -1.64 -17.67
CA ARG A 138 0.23 -3.06 -17.78
C ARG A 138 1.68 -3.29 -17.39
N ILE A 139 2.58 -2.34 -17.70
CA ILE A 139 4.02 -2.44 -17.44
C ILE A 139 4.33 -2.27 -15.96
N ILE A 140 3.76 -1.23 -15.32
CA ILE A 140 4.06 -0.86 -13.93
C ILE A 140 3.27 -1.73 -12.93
N VAL A 141 2.07 -2.19 -13.32
CA VAL A 141 1.23 -3.03 -12.45
C VAL A 141 0.94 -4.37 -13.13
N PRO A 142 1.98 -5.18 -13.41
CA PRO A 142 1.85 -6.39 -14.23
C PRO A 142 0.98 -7.48 -13.58
N LYS A 143 0.88 -7.50 -12.25
CA LYS A 143 0.04 -8.45 -11.50
C LYS A 143 -1.43 -8.01 -11.38
N GLY A 144 -1.79 -6.85 -11.98
CA GLY A 144 -3.12 -6.28 -11.81
C GLY A 144 -3.42 -5.85 -10.38
N VAL A 145 -4.71 -5.72 -10.06
CA VAL A 145 -5.16 -5.20 -8.77
C VAL A 145 -6.12 -6.15 -8.08
N GLY A 146 -5.93 -6.33 -6.77
CA GLY A 146 -6.87 -7.02 -5.91
C GLY A 146 -8.01 -6.09 -5.47
N ILE A 147 -9.18 -6.66 -5.15
CA ILE A 147 -10.33 -5.92 -4.62
C ILE A 147 -10.71 -6.47 -3.25
N VAL A 148 -10.81 -5.59 -2.28
CA VAL A 148 -11.39 -5.88 -0.96
C VAL A 148 -12.76 -5.21 -0.88
N PRO A 149 -13.84 -5.97 -0.69
CA PRO A 149 -15.17 -5.42 -0.38
C PRO A 149 -15.10 -4.51 0.85
N TYR A 150 -16.07 -3.61 0.97
CA TYR A 150 -16.10 -2.65 2.07
C TYR A 150 -15.94 -3.33 3.44
N GLU A 151 -14.92 -2.88 4.15
CA GLU A 151 -14.63 -3.22 5.54
C GLU A 151 -14.39 -1.93 6.33
N ILE A 152 -14.60 -1.97 7.64
CA ILE A 152 -14.38 -0.80 8.50
C ILE A 152 -12.88 -0.47 8.53
N PRO A 153 -12.47 0.78 8.21
CA PRO A 153 -11.09 1.23 8.27
C PRO A 153 -10.43 0.98 9.64
N GLY A 154 -9.16 0.60 9.64
CA GLY A 154 -8.38 0.35 10.87
C GLY A 154 -8.70 -0.97 11.58
N THR A 155 -9.51 -1.85 10.99
CA THR A 155 -9.86 -3.14 11.60
C THR A 155 -8.96 -4.27 11.12
N LEU A 156 -8.84 -5.32 11.94
CA LEU A 156 -8.17 -6.56 11.55
C LEU A 156 -8.89 -7.25 10.37
N ALA A 157 -10.21 -7.10 10.26
CA ALA A 157 -10.98 -7.65 9.13
C ALA A 157 -10.48 -7.09 7.79
N LEU A 158 -10.32 -5.76 7.70
CA LEU A 158 -9.73 -5.10 6.53
C LEU A 158 -8.31 -5.59 6.27
N ALA A 159 -7.47 -5.69 7.30
CA ALA A 159 -6.10 -6.15 7.17
C ALA A 159 -6.02 -7.59 6.61
N HIS A 160 -6.76 -8.52 7.18
CA HIS A 160 -6.78 -9.91 6.70
C HIS A 160 -7.38 -10.05 5.30
N ALA A 161 -8.42 -9.27 4.98
CA ALA A 161 -8.96 -9.24 3.61
C ALA A 161 -7.92 -8.74 2.60
N THR A 162 -7.14 -7.72 2.97
CA THR A 162 -6.06 -7.18 2.13
C THR A 162 -4.94 -8.20 1.94
N ILE A 163 -4.51 -8.89 3.01
CA ILE A 163 -3.46 -9.91 2.93
C ILE A 163 -3.84 -11.02 1.94
N ARG A 164 -5.10 -11.46 1.89
CA ARG A 164 -5.53 -12.45 0.91
C ARG A 164 -5.34 -11.98 -0.54
N GLN A 165 -5.52 -10.68 -0.80
CA GLN A 165 -5.28 -10.10 -2.13
C GLN A 165 -3.79 -9.95 -2.43
N LEU A 166 -2.97 -9.67 -1.42
CA LEU A 166 -1.52 -9.55 -1.55
C LEU A 166 -0.80 -10.89 -1.83
N GLU A 167 -1.49 -12.02 -1.80
CA GLU A 167 -0.92 -13.29 -2.27
C GLU A 167 -0.62 -13.27 -3.78
N GLU A 168 -1.44 -12.56 -4.56
CA GLU A 168 -1.36 -12.51 -6.01
C GLU A 168 -1.04 -11.10 -6.56
N HIS A 169 -1.36 -10.03 -5.81
CA HIS A 169 -1.25 -8.65 -6.25
C HIS A 169 -0.29 -7.85 -5.38
N ASP A 170 0.30 -6.78 -5.92
CA ASP A 170 1.08 -5.79 -5.16
C ASP A 170 0.26 -4.51 -4.90
N VAL A 171 -0.90 -4.40 -5.53
CA VAL A 171 -1.82 -3.27 -5.37
C VAL A 171 -3.22 -3.81 -5.05
N VAL A 172 -3.88 -3.18 -4.08
CA VAL A 172 -5.21 -3.59 -3.62
C VAL A 172 -6.12 -2.36 -3.51
N PHE A 173 -7.30 -2.43 -4.10
CA PHE A 173 -8.33 -1.41 -3.92
C PHE A 173 -9.26 -1.81 -2.78
N TRP A 174 -9.52 -0.87 -1.89
CA TRP A 174 -10.52 -1.00 -0.84
C TRP A 174 -11.80 -0.31 -1.29
N GLU A 175 -12.88 -1.09 -1.43
CA GLU A 175 -14.16 -0.58 -1.90
C GLU A 175 -14.59 0.68 -1.12
N LYS A 176 -14.85 1.79 -1.84
CA LYS A 176 -15.31 3.09 -1.32
C LYS A 176 -14.36 3.75 -0.31
N HIS A 177 -13.09 3.30 -0.25
CA HIS A 177 -12.14 3.82 0.70
C HIS A 177 -10.87 4.36 0.02
N GLY A 178 -10.16 3.53 -0.71
CA GLY A 178 -8.90 3.95 -1.32
C GLY A 178 -8.11 2.83 -1.96
N ILE A 179 -6.81 3.04 -2.06
CA ILE A 179 -5.83 2.13 -2.67
C ILE A 179 -4.68 1.89 -1.71
N LEU A 180 -4.16 0.68 -1.74
CA LEU A 180 -2.94 0.29 -1.05
C LEU A 180 -1.97 -0.33 -2.06
N ALA A 181 -0.69 0.05 -1.98
CA ALA A 181 0.39 -0.56 -2.73
C ALA A 181 1.51 -1.02 -1.80
N VAL A 182 2.16 -2.12 -2.17
CA VAL A 182 3.37 -2.62 -1.52
C VAL A 182 4.51 -2.67 -2.53
N GLY A 183 5.72 -2.28 -2.11
CA GLY A 183 6.88 -2.20 -3.01
C GLY A 183 8.19 -2.16 -2.24
N GLU A 184 9.30 -2.15 -2.99
CA GLU A 184 10.64 -2.02 -2.41
C GLU A 184 10.91 -0.62 -1.88
N ASP A 185 10.34 0.40 -2.54
CA ASP A 185 10.49 1.80 -2.13
C ASP A 185 9.21 2.62 -2.33
N LEU A 186 9.26 3.89 -1.92
CA LEU A 186 8.13 4.82 -2.01
C LEU A 186 7.84 5.23 -3.46
N ILE A 187 8.84 5.25 -4.33
CA ILE A 187 8.67 5.67 -5.73
C ILE A 187 7.89 4.59 -6.47
N GLU A 188 8.30 3.33 -6.33
CA GLU A 188 7.59 2.18 -6.91
C GLU A 188 6.11 2.15 -6.50
N CYS A 189 5.85 2.27 -5.19
CA CYS A 189 4.47 2.30 -4.70
C CYS A 189 3.68 3.49 -5.23
N PHE A 190 4.30 4.68 -5.30
CA PHE A 190 3.65 5.88 -5.80
C PHE A 190 3.37 5.79 -7.30
N ASP A 191 4.33 5.33 -8.09
CA ASP A 191 4.19 5.18 -9.54
C ASP A 191 3.08 4.19 -9.91
N ALA A 192 2.98 3.08 -9.16
CA ALA A 192 1.87 2.13 -9.34
C ALA A 192 0.51 2.81 -9.09
N ILE A 193 0.38 3.55 -7.98
CA ILE A 193 -0.86 4.26 -7.63
C ILE A 193 -1.19 5.37 -8.64
N ASP A 194 -0.20 6.19 -9.01
CA ASP A 194 -0.37 7.32 -9.94
C ASP A 194 -0.77 6.83 -11.34
N THR A 195 -0.15 5.75 -11.81
CA THR A 195 -0.46 5.16 -13.12
C THR A 195 -1.88 4.60 -13.15
N LEU A 196 -2.31 3.88 -12.12
CA LEU A 196 -3.68 3.39 -12.00
C LEU A 196 -4.69 4.55 -11.93
N SER A 197 -4.37 5.60 -11.16
CA SER A 197 -5.18 6.81 -11.07
C SER A 197 -5.32 7.49 -12.43
N LYS A 198 -4.23 7.66 -13.18
CA LYS A 198 -4.27 8.20 -14.56
C LYS A 198 -5.12 7.34 -15.49
N SER A 199 -4.98 6.03 -15.43
CA SER A 199 -5.83 5.12 -16.22
C SER A 199 -7.31 5.29 -15.91
N ALA A 200 -7.67 5.38 -14.63
CA ALA A 200 -9.06 5.64 -14.22
C ALA A 200 -9.57 7.01 -14.71
N GLN A 201 -8.74 8.05 -14.65
CA GLN A 201 -9.08 9.39 -15.16
C GLN A 201 -9.30 9.37 -16.67
N ILE A 202 -8.46 8.68 -17.44
CA ILE A 202 -8.62 8.50 -18.89
C ILE A 202 -9.94 7.80 -19.19
N TYR A 203 -10.23 6.70 -18.49
CA TYR A 203 -11.50 5.97 -18.62
C TYR A 203 -12.70 6.90 -18.39
N PHE A 204 -12.76 7.62 -17.27
CA PHE A 204 -13.87 8.53 -16.98
C PHE A 204 -13.96 9.68 -17.98
N SER A 205 -12.82 10.26 -18.39
CA SER A 205 -12.80 11.34 -19.37
C SER A 205 -13.36 10.90 -20.72
N ALA A 206 -12.99 9.71 -21.18
CA ALA A 206 -13.54 9.14 -22.40
C ALA A 206 -15.06 8.88 -22.27
N ARG A 207 -15.50 8.30 -21.16
CA ARG A 207 -16.94 8.06 -20.88
C ARG A 207 -17.78 9.34 -20.86
N MET A 208 -17.23 10.44 -20.38
CA MET A 208 -17.92 11.74 -20.36
C MET A 208 -18.25 12.28 -21.75
N THR A 209 -17.61 11.80 -22.80
CA THR A 209 -17.94 12.13 -24.20
C THR A 209 -19.23 11.45 -24.69
N GLY A 210 -19.76 10.49 -23.93
CA GLY A 210 -20.92 9.67 -24.30
C GLY A 210 -20.55 8.37 -25.06
N TYR A 211 -19.26 8.18 -25.38
CA TYR A 211 -18.78 6.95 -26.03
C TYR A 211 -18.16 5.99 -25.03
N GLU A 212 -18.25 4.69 -25.32
CA GLU A 212 -17.50 3.66 -24.62
C GLU A 212 -16.03 3.74 -25.10
N PRO A 213 -15.04 3.86 -24.20
CA PRO A 213 -13.63 3.81 -24.61
C PRO A 213 -13.31 2.43 -25.22
N GLU A 214 -12.72 2.42 -26.40
CA GLU A 214 -12.33 1.17 -27.06
C GLU A 214 -11.26 0.44 -26.26
N GLY A 215 -10.28 1.17 -25.75
CA GLY A 215 -9.15 0.63 -25.01
C GLY A 215 -8.20 -0.21 -25.88
N MET A 216 -7.12 -0.67 -25.30
CA MET A 216 -6.19 -1.60 -25.94
C MET A 216 -6.80 -3.00 -26.01
N LYS A 217 -6.57 -3.70 -27.13
CA LYS A 217 -6.99 -5.10 -27.33
C LYS A 217 -6.08 -6.05 -26.56
N ASP A 218 -6.59 -7.27 -26.27
CA ASP A 218 -5.81 -8.27 -25.54
C ASP A 218 -4.47 -8.56 -26.19
N GLN A 219 -4.43 -8.73 -27.53
CA GLN A 219 -3.16 -8.92 -28.24
C GLN A 219 -2.16 -7.78 -28.03
N GLN A 220 -2.62 -6.52 -27.95
CA GLN A 220 -1.74 -5.38 -27.71
C GLN A 220 -1.18 -5.39 -26.28
N LEU A 221 -1.96 -5.85 -25.30
CA LEU A 221 -1.50 -6.03 -23.92
C LEU A 221 -0.55 -7.22 -23.78
N ASP A 222 -0.78 -8.30 -24.52
CA ASP A 222 0.08 -9.49 -24.54
C ASP A 222 1.44 -9.18 -25.21
N ASP A 223 1.45 -8.33 -26.23
CA ASP A 223 2.69 -7.88 -26.90
C ASP A 223 3.63 -7.10 -25.97
N LEU A 224 3.09 -6.48 -24.90
CA LEU A 224 3.90 -5.77 -23.88
C LEU A 224 4.70 -6.75 -23.00
N VAL A 225 4.20 -7.96 -22.78
CA VAL A 225 4.85 -8.94 -21.88
C VAL A 225 6.28 -9.27 -22.32
N PRO A 226 6.55 -9.75 -23.56
CA PRO A 226 7.90 -10.01 -24.02
C PRO A 226 8.71 -8.72 -24.28
N ALA A 227 8.05 -7.62 -24.62
CA ALA A 227 8.73 -6.36 -24.91
C ALA A 227 9.35 -5.71 -23.66
N PHE A 228 8.75 -5.92 -22.49
CA PHE A 228 9.18 -5.33 -21.22
C PHE A 228 9.61 -6.37 -20.19
N GLY A 229 9.55 -7.67 -20.48
CA GLY A 229 9.98 -8.75 -19.58
C GLY A 229 9.07 -8.94 -18.36
N LEU A 230 7.76 -8.76 -18.54
CA LEU A 230 6.76 -8.85 -17.48
C LEU A 230 6.45 -10.30 -17.07
#